data_5226757a19587b6d1503fdd91c3ddfa1
#
_entry.id   5226757a19587b6d1503fdd91c3ddfa1
#
_cell.length_a   1.000
_cell.length_b   1.000
_cell.length_c   1.000
_cell.angle_alpha   90.00
_cell.angle_beta   90.00
_cell.angle_gamma   90.00
#
_symmetry.space_group_name_H-M   'P 1'
#
loop_
_entity.id
_entity.type
_entity.pdbx_description
1 polymer ?
#
loop_
_entity_poly.entity_id
_entity_poly.type
_entity_poly.pdbx_seq_one_letter_code
_entity_poly.pdbx_strand_id
1 'polypeptide(L)'
;MADSPETCKVLPKAADAAYNRFMTTILAVRSGGSVALGGDGQVTLGTTVVKHNAVKLRRLHEGKVLAGFAGGTADAMTLLDKFEGMLKKAQGNVSRAAVELAKEWRTDRFLRRLESLLLVADRERTLLISGQGDVIEPDDGVAGIGSGGSFAVAAARALVKHTKLAPKDIVKEALEITARLCIYTNTQFVIEEL
;
A
#
# COMPACT_ATOMS: atom_id res chain seq x y z
N MET A 1 50.98 11.83 -18.49
CA MET A 1 49.59 11.73 -18.99
C MET A 1 48.75 11.39 -17.80
N ALA A 2 47.99 12.35 -17.29
CA ALA A 2 47.14 12.17 -16.12
C ALA A 2 45.72 11.86 -16.60
N ASP A 3 45.20 10.70 -16.18
CA ASP A 3 43.80 10.30 -16.39
C ASP A 3 42.87 11.23 -15.64
N SER A 4 41.96 11.87 -16.35
CA SER A 4 40.91 12.70 -15.78
C SER A 4 39.82 11.79 -15.19
N PRO A 5 39.27 12.08 -13.99
CA PRO A 5 38.19 11.27 -13.40
C PRO A 5 36.92 11.40 -14.25
N GLU A 6 36.34 10.25 -14.62
CA GLU A 6 35.04 10.17 -15.26
C GLU A 6 33.96 10.87 -14.41
N THR A 7 33.38 11.92 -14.96
CA THR A 7 32.28 12.63 -14.37
C THR A 7 31.06 11.72 -14.31
N CYS A 8 30.59 11.41 -13.10
CA CYS A 8 29.31 10.76 -12.85
C CYS A 8 28.20 11.53 -13.59
N LYS A 9 27.68 10.96 -14.66
CA LYS A 9 26.57 11.55 -15.42
C LYS A 9 25.31 11.51 -14.56
N VAL A 10 24.90 12.67 -14.08
CA VAL A 10 23.59 12.85 -13.45
C VAL A 10 22.50 12.52 -14.48
N LEU A 11 21.70 11.50 -14.23
CA LEU A 11 20.57 11.12 -15.07
C LEU A 11 19.54 12.25 -15.14
N PRO A 12 18.82 12.43 -16.26
CA PRO A 12 17.94 13.57 -16.47
C PRO A 12 16.69 13.51 -15.59
N LYS A 13 16.22 14.70 -15.17
CA LYS A 13 15.10 14.99 -14.26
C LYS A 13 13.69 14.45 -14.62
N ALA A 14 13.53 13.63 -15.64
CA ALA A 14 12.20 13.10 -16.04
C ALA A 14 11.63 12.03 -15.09
N ALA A 15 12.42 11.49 -14.16
CA ALA A 15 12.00 10.49 -13.19
C ALA A 15 11.27 11.07 -11.96
N ASP A 16 11.46 12.38 -11.69
CA ASP A 16 10.96 13.00 -10.45
C ASP A 16 9.45 13.17 -10.38
N ALA A 17 8.77 13.29 -11.53
CA ALA A 17 7.31 13.53 -11.54
C ALA A 17 6.47 12.28 -11.21
N ALA A 18 6.97 11.08 -11.52
CA ALA A 18 6.27 9.83 -11.23
C ALA A 18 6.53 9.31 -9.80
N TYR A 19 7.70 9.64 -9.22
CA TYR A 19 8.09 9.21 -7.88
C TYR A 19 7.37 9.96 -6.75
N ASN A 20 6.83 11.15 -7.06
CA ASN A 20 6.26 12.07 -6.07
C ASN A 20 4.78 11.80 -5.74
N ARG A 21 4.17 10.72 -6.28
CA ARG A 21 2.72 10.51 -6.27
C ARG A 21 2.17 9.71 -5.09
N PHE A 22 2.98 8.87 -4.45
CA PHE A 22 2.51 7.96 -3.38
C PHE A 22 3.42 8.03 -2.15
N MET A 23 3.35 9.14 -1.42
CA MET A 23 4.16 9.36 -0.22
C MET A 23 3.56 8.64 0.99
N THR A 24 3.61 7.31 0.96
CA THR A 24 3.04 6.42 1.99
C THR A 24 3.61 5.02 1.83
N THR A 25 3.48 4.19 2.87
CA THR A 25 3.78 2.76 2.81
C THR A 25 2.66 1.98 3.47
N ILE A 26 2.07 1.05 2.71
CA ILE A 26 1.16 0.04 3.24
C ILE A 26 1.71 -1.32 2.87
N LEU A 27 1.66 -2.26 3.81
CA LEU A 27 2.10 -3.65 3.64
C LEU A 27 1.04 -4.59 4.17
N ALA A 28 0.72 -5.63 3.41
CA ALA A 28 -0.07 -6.78 3.85
C ALA A 28 0.82 -8.04 3.83
N VAL A 29 0.69 -8.84 4.86
CA VAL A 29 1.33 -10.16 4.96
C VAL A 29 0.28 -11.17 5.39
N ARG A 30 0.09 -12.21 4.59
CA ARG A 30 -0.73 -13.39 4.89
C ARG A 30 0.17 -14.59 5.07
N SER A 31 0.11 -15.22 6.22
CA SER A 31 0.85 -16.44 6.52
C SER A 31 0.20 -17.20 7.68
N GLY A 32 0.30 -18.53 7.71
CA GLY A 32 -0.17 -19.34 8.82
C GLY A 32 -1.68 -19.25 9.12
N GLY A 33 -2.49 -18.87 8.15
CA GLY A 33 -3.96 -18.75 8.32
C GLY A 33 -4.44 -17.41 8.88
N SER A 34 -3.55 -16.45 9.14
CA SER A 34 -3.88 -15.07 9.51
C SER A 34 -3.33 -14.06 8.51
N VAL A 35 -3.84 -12.83 8.55
CA VAL A 35 -3.37 -11.72 7.74
C VAL A 35 -3.19 -10.48 8.60
N ALA A 36 -2.08 -9.78 8.41
CA ALA A 36 -1.84 -8.48 9.00
C ALA A 36 -1.67 -7.42 7.91
N LEU A 37 -2.22 -6.24 8.15
CA LEU A 37 -2.07 -5.05 7.31
C LEU A 37 -1.46 -3.95 8.16
N GLY A 38 -0.37 -3.35 7.69
CA GLY A 38 0.31 -2.26 8.37
C GLY A 38 0.53 -1.07 7.48
N GLY A 39 0.57 0.11 8.08
CA GLY A 39 0.90 1.35 7.39
C GLY A 39 1.64 2.33 8.27
N ASP A 40 2.48 3.17 7.65
CA ASP A 40 3.16 4.27 8.31
C ASP A 40 2.23 5.48 8.53
N GLY A 41 2.63 6.39 9.41
CA GLY A 41 1.86 7.59 9.76
C GLY A 41 2.28 8.86 9.05
N GLN A 42 3.27 8.84 8.15
CA GLN A 42 3.79 10.06 7.53
C GLN A 42 2.88 10.60 6.44
N VAL A 43 2.63 11.90 6.49
CA VAL A 43 2.07 12.67 5.37
C VAL A 43 3.08 13.73 4.98
N THR A 44 3.47 13.74 3.71
CA THR A 44 4.47 14.67 3.17
C THR A 44 3.84 15.52 2.07
N LEU A 45 4.12 16.81 2.08
CA LEU A 45 3.71 17.76 1.06
C LEU A 45 4.98 18.34 0.40
N GLY A 46 5.25 17.93 -0.84
CA GLY A 46 6.51 18.23 -1.49
C GLY A 46 7.69 17.65 -0.70
N THR A 47 8.53 18.52 -0.15
CA THR A 47 9.70 18.15 0.66
C THR A 47 9.48 18.24 2.17
N THR A 48 8.26 18.58 2.61
CA THR A 48 7.96 18.85 4.03
C THR A 48 7.03 17.78 4.61
N VAL A 49 7.40 17.21 5.76
CA VAL A 49 6.52 16.32 6.53
C VAL A 49 5.52 17.19 7.30
N VAL A 50 4.22 17.04 6.99
CA VAL A 50 3.14 17.83 7.61
C VAL A 50 2.38 17.06 8.68
N LYS A 51 2.49 15.72 8.74
CA LYS A 51 1.87 14.88 9.76
C LYS A 51 2.67 13.60 9.96
N HIS A 52 2.77 13.13 11.21
CA HIS A 52 3.56 11.95 11.57
C HIS A 52 2.72 10.74 12.00
N ASN A 53 1.45 10.92 12.32
CA ASN A 53 0.57 9.90 12.91
C ASN A 53 -0.77 9.77 12.17
N ALA A 54 -0.75 9.87 10.85
CA ALA A 54 -1.93 9.62 10.03
C ALA A 54 -2.31 8.14 10.08
N VAL A 55 -3.62 7.87 10.18
CA VAL A 55 -4.16 6.52 10.08
C VAL A 55 -4.58 6.28 8.63
N LYS A 56 -3.87 5.37 7.96
CA LYS A 56 -4.07 5.03 6.54
C LYS A 56 -4.77 3.68 6.34
N LEU A 57 -5.19 3.07 7.44
CA LEU A 57 -5.92 1.81 7.46
C LEU A 57 -7.37 2.02 7.90
N ARG A 58 -8.25 1.15 7.44
CA ARG A 58 -9.65 1.10 7.85
C ARG A 58 -10.08 -0.35 8.04
N ARG A 59 -10.92 -0.58 9.05
CA ARG A 59 -11.70 -1.81 9.19
C ARG A 59 -13.07 -1.59 8.57
N LEU A 60 -13.45 -2.45 7.66
CA LEU A 60 -14.71 -2.43 6.92
C LEU A 60 -15.52 -3.68 7.23
N HIS A 61 -16.81 -3.68 6.83
CA HIS A 61 -17.70 -4.83 6.96
C HIS A 61 -17.67 -5.46 8.36
N GLU A 62 -18.05 -4.67 9.38
CA GLU A 62 -18.05 -5.11 10.79
C GLU A 62 -16.69 -5.61 11.30
N GLY A 63 -15.60 -5.06 10.77
CA GLY A 63 -14.25 -5.43 11.16
C GLY A 63 -13.67 -6.67 10.47
N LYS A 64 -14.41 -7.29 9.53
CA LYS A 64 -14.00 -8.50 8.82
C LYS A 64 -13.09 -8.26 7.63
N VAL A 65 -12.94 -7.01 7.19
CA VAL A 65 -12.10 -6.62 6.07
C VAL A 65 -11.18 -5.49 6.49
N LEU A 66 -9.90 -5.63 6.20
CA LEU A 66 -8.90 -4.57 6.35
C LEU A 66 -8.70 -3.89 5.00
N ALA A 67 -8.57 -2.58 5.00
CA ALA A 67 -8.25 -1.79 3.81
C ALA A 67 -7.18 -0.77 4.13
N GLY A 68 -6.21 -0.61 3.23
CA GLY A 68 -5.17 0.40 3.27
C GLY A 68 -5.01 1.07 1.91
N PHE A 69 -4.59 2.32 1.89
CA PHE A 69 -4.48 3.09 0.66
C PHE A 69 -3.15 3.84 0.55
N ALA A 70 -2.72 4.05 -0.69
CA ALA A 70 -1.61 4.92 -1.04
C ALA A 70 -2.05 5.87 -2.15
N GLY A 71 -1.82 7.17 -1.95
CA GLY A 71 -2.26 8.24 -2.86
C GLY A 71 -2.73 9.49 -2.12
N GLY A 72 -3.42 10.39 -2.82
CA GLY A 72 -4.02 11.58 -2.22
C GLY A 72 -5.10 11.22 -1.20
N THR A 73 -5.11 11.90 -0.05
CA THR A 73 -6.04 11.59 1.06
C THR A 73 -7.51 11.69 0.64
N ALA A 74 -7.87 12.72 -0.14
CA ALA A 74 -9.25 12.91 -0.61
C ALA A 74 -9.67 11.79 -1.59
N ASP A 75 -8.77 11.41 -2.48
CA ASP A 75 -8.97 10.32 -3.44
C ASP A 75 -9.15 8.98 -2.74
N ALA A 76 -8.31 8.73 -1.76
CA ALA A 76 -8.35 7.53 -0.94
C ALA A 76 -9.67 7.37 -0.17
N MET A 77 -10.15 8.44 0.45
CA MET A 77 -11.44 8.42 1.16
C MET A 77 -12.60 8.10 0.21
N THR A 78 -12.62 8.75 -0.96
CA THR A 78 -13.64 8.49 -1.98
C THR A 78 -13.64 7.01 -2.42
N LEU A 79 -12.46 6.42 -2.64
CA LEU A 79 -12.32 5.03 -3.05
C LEU A 79 -12.72 4.05 -1.95
N LEU A 80 -12.37 4.35 -0.69
CA LEU A 80 -12.76 3.53 0.46
C LEU A 80 -14.28 3.52 0.66
N ASP A 81 -14.94 4.68 0.57
CA ASP A 81 -16.40 4.78 0.69
C ASP A 81 -17.11 4.02 -0.43
N LYS A 82 -16.60 4.11 -1.66
CA LYS A 82 -17.12 3.34 -2.79
C LYS A 82 -16.90 1.85 -2.60
N PHE A 83 -15.70 1.44 -2.19
CA PHE A 83 -15.40 0.04 -1.92
C PHE A 83 -16.32 -0.53 -0.82
N GLU A 84 -16.52 0.21 0.27
CA GLU A 84 -17.43 -0.20 1.35
C GLU A 84 -18.87 -0.36 0.85
N GLY A 85 -19.34 0.56 -0.01
CA GLY A 85 -20.66 0.46 -0.64
C GLY A 85 -20.80 -0.79 -1.50
N MET A 86 -19.77 -1.14 -2.28
CA MET A 86 -19.74 -2.35 -3.10
C MET A 86 -19.62 -3.62 -2.25
N LEU A 87 -18.84 -3.57 -1.17
CA LEU A 87 -18.70 -4.67 -0.23
C LEU A 87 -20.04 -5.01 0.45
N LYS A 88 -20.82 -4.00 0.84
CA LYS A 88 -22.19 -4.19 1.35
C LYS A 88 -23.10 -4.83 0.30
N LYS A 89 -23.09 -4.36 -0.94
CA LYS A 89 -23.88 -4.96 -2.04
C LYS A 89 -23.45 -6.39 -2.37
N ALA A 90 -22.16 -6.69 -2.23
CA ALA A 90 -21.59 -8.02 -2.44
C ALA A 90 -21.70 -8.95 -1.22
N GLN A 91 -22.43 -8.54 -0.15
CA GLN A 91 -22.60 -9.32 1.07
C GLN A 91 -21.25 -9.74 1.71
N GLY A 92 -20.26 -8.86 1.67
CA GLY A 92 -18.93 -9.12 2.24
C GLY A 92 -17.95 -9.83 1.31
N ASN A 93 -18.34 -10.20 0.09
CA ASN A 93 -17.43 -10.83 -0.87
C ASN A 93 -16.42 -9.80 -1.40
N VAL A 94 -15.19 -9.86 -0.87
CA VAL A 94 -14.11 -8.92 -1.17
C VAL A 94 -13.71 -8.96 -2.66
N SER A 95 -13.63 -10.16 -3.25
CA SER A 95 -13.25 -10.30 -4.67
C SER A 95 -14.27 -9.67 -5.60
N ARG A 96 -15.57 -9.89 -5.35
CA ARG A 96 -16.64 -9.30 -6.13
C ARG A 96 -16.65 -7.77 -5.98
N ALA A 97 -16.52 -7.27 -4.75
CA ALA A 97 -16.45 -5.84 -4.47
C ALA A 97 -15.25 -5.18 -5.17
N ALA A 98 -14.08 -5.83 -5.15
CA ALA A 98 -12.87 -5.36 -5.79
C ALA A 98 -13.03 -5.24 -7.33
N VAL A 99 -13.59 -6.26 -7.97
CA VAL A 99 -13.85 -6.25 -9.41
C VAL A 99 -14.85 -5.16 -9.81
N GLU A 100 -15.93 -4.98 -9.05
CA GLU A 100 -16.91 -3.93 -9.33
C GLU A 100 -16.32 -2.52 -9.11
N LEU A 101 -15.50 -2.32 -8.07
CA LEU A 101 -14.78 -1.07 -7.88
C LEU A 101 -13.81 -0.80 -9.04
N ALA A 102 -13.03 -1.77 -9.46
CA ALA A 102 -12.08 -1.63 -10.55
C ALA A 102 -12.75 -1.25 -11.87
N LYS A 103 -13.91 -1.86 -12.18
CA LYS A 103 -14.73 -1.51 -13.36
C LYS A 103 -15.23 -0.07 -13.28
N GLU A 104 -15.81 0.34 -12.14
CA GLU A 104 -16.29 1.71 -11.95
C GLU A 104 -15.13 2.71 -12.00
N TRP A 105 -14.02 2.42 -11.32
CA TRP A 105 -12.84 3.27 -11.31
C TRP A 105 -12.31 3.55 -12.71
N ARG A 106 -12.22 2.51 -13.54
CA ARG A 106 -11.75 2.64 -14.92
C ARG A 106 -12.71 3.43 -15.82
N THR A 107 -14.03 3.28 -15.63
CA THR A 107 -15.04 3.83 -16.55
C THR A 107 -15.55 5.21 -16.14
N ASP A 108 -15.52 5.55 -14.86
CA ASP A 108 -15.95 6.85 -14.34
C ASP A 108 -14.94 7.94 -14.71
N ARG A 109 -15.44 9.07 -15.27
CA ARG A 109 -14.60 10.17 -15.74
C ARG A 109 -13.84 10.89 -14.62
N PHE A 110 -14.36 10.89 -13.41
CA PHE A 110 -13.74 11.50 -12.24
C PHE A 110 -12.81 10.51 -11.57
N LEU A 111 -13.27 9.29 -11.29
CA LEU A 111 -12.50 8.26 -10.60
C LEU A 111 -11.22 7.88 -11.35
N ARG A 112 -11.27 7.73 -12.66
CA ARG A 112 -10.08 7.35 -13.46
C ARG A 112 -8.93 8.36 -13.43
N ARG A 113 -9.17 9.56 -12.88
CA ARG A 113 -8.14 10.58 -12.64
C ARG A 113 -7.48 10.43 -11.28
N LEU A 114 -8.07 9.62 -10.40
CA LEU A 114 -7.53 9.37 -9.07
C LEU A 114 -6.32 8.45 -9.21
N GLU A 115 -5.19 8.98 -8.80
CA GLU A 115 -3.93 8.25 -8.78
C GLU A 115 -3.73 7.69 -7.38
N SER A 116 -4.31 6.53 -7.15
CA SER A 116 -4.28 5.84 -5.86
C SER A 116 -4.19 4.35 -6.06
N LEU A 117 -3.74 3.65 -5.04
CA LEU A 117 -3.77 2.20 -4.93
C LEU A 117 -4.52 1.84 -3.65
N LEU A 118 -5.32 0.81 -3.73
CA LEU A 118 -6.03 0.25 -2.59
C LEU A 118 -5.55 -1.18 -2.35
N LEU A 119 -5.22 -1.50 -1.10
CA LEU A 119 -4.87 -2.84 -0.65
C LEU A 119 -5.92 -3.30 0.34
N VAL A 120 -6.60 -4.40 0.05
CA VAL A 120 -7.67 -4.94 0.88
C VAL A 120 -7.39 -6.39 1.25
N ALA A 121 -7.76 -6.78 2.46
CA ALA A 121 -7.61 -8.15 2.92
C ALA A 121 -8.79 -8.57 3.80
N ASP A 122 -9.27 -9.77 3.62
CA ASP A 122 -10.11 -10.52 4.56
C ASP A 122 -9.36 -11.78 5.04
N ARG A 123 -10.03 -12.70 5.69
CA ARG A 123 -9.40 -13.95 6.16
C ARG A 123 -8.95 -14.89 5.04
N GLU A 124 -9.50 -14.75 3.84
CA GLU A 124 -9.25 -15.67 2.72
C GLU A 124 -8.31 -15.06 1.67
N ARG A 125 -8.46 -13.75 1.38
CA ARG A 125 -7.81 -13.10 0.24
C ARG A 125 -7.13 -11.80 0.61
N THR A 126 -6.10 -11.46 -0.15
CA THR A 126 -5.45 -10.15 -0.16
C THR A 126 -5.44 -9.65 -1.60
N LEU A 127 -6.01 -8.47 -1.86
CA LEU A 127 -6.15 -7.92 -3.20
C LEU A 127 -5.58 -6.51 -3.27
N LEU A 128 -4.80 -6.26 -4.32
CA LEU A 128 -4.37 -4.94 -4.74
C LEU A 128 -5.29 -4.47 -5.87
N ILE A 129 -5.82 -3.25 -5.75
CA ILE A 129 -6.74 -2.64 -6.72
C ILE A 129 -6.10 -1.34 -7.21
N SER A 130 -6.00 -1.18 -8.54
CA SER A 130 -5.44 0.02 -9.17
C SER A 130 -6.52 0.84 -9.91
N GLY A 131 -6.22 2.14 -10.11
CA GLY A 131 -7.05 3.02 -10.93
C GLY A 131 -7.06 2.67 -12.43
N GLN A 132 -6.19 1.76 -12.85
CA GLN A 132 -6.18 1.24 -14.22
C GLN A 132 -7.17 0.08 -14.43
N GLY A 133 -7.77 -0.39 -13.34
CA GLY A 133 -8.75 -1.48 -13.35
C GLY A 133 -8.16 -2.85 -13.02
N ASP A 134 -6.91 -2.88 -12.55
CA ASP A 134 -6.29 -4.13 -12.13
C ASP A 134 -6.81 -4.56 -10.76
N VAL A 135 -7.07 -5.86 -10.61
CA VAL A 135 -7.31 -6.53 -9.34
C VAL A 135 -6.35 -7.69 -9.27
N ILE A 136 -5.33 -7.57 -8.42
CA ILE A 136 -4.21 -8.50 -8.35
C ILE A 136 -4.20 -9.16 -6.97
N GLU A 137 -4.20 -10.49 -6.95
CA GLU A 137 -3.94 -11.29 -5.76
C GLU A 137 -2.46 -11.71 -5.77
N PRO A 138 -1.66 -11.40 -4.73
CA PRO A 138 -0.26 -11.80 -4.70
C PRO A 138 -0.12 -13.31 -4.46
N ASP A 139 0.74 -13.97 -5.24
CA ASP A 139 0.91 -15.43 -5.19
C ASP A 139 1.42 -15.94 -3.83
N ASP A 140 2.19 -15.13 -3.12
CA ASP A 140 2.86 -15.47 -1.86
C ASP A 140 2.20 -14.82 -0.61
N GLY A 141 1.04 -14.18 -0.79
CA GLY A 141 0.31 -13.51 0.29
C GLY A 141 0.96 -12.22 0.79
N VAL A 142 1.99 -11.70 0.11
CA VAL A 142 2.68 -10.47 0.48
C VAL A 142 2.45 -9.40 -0.58
N ALA A 143 1.84 -8.29 -0.19
CA ALA A 143 1.62 -7.14 -1.06
C ALA A 143 1.95 -5.83 -0.37
N GLY A 144 2.51 -4.88 -1.11
CA GLY A 144 2.81 -3.55 -0.60
C GLY A 144 2.52 -2.47 -1.63
N ILE A 145 2.06 -1.31 -1.16
CA ILE A 145 1.74 -0.15 -1.98
C ILE A 145 2.38 1.12 -1.43
N GLY A 146 2.50 2.11 -2.30
CA GLY A 146 3.13 3.39 -1.97
C GLY A 146 4.64 3.39 -2.19
N SER A 147 5.30 4.52 -1.89
CA SER A 147 6.73 4.75 -2.15
C SER A 147 7.66 3.77 -1.44
N GLY A 148 7.32 3.34 -0.22
CA GLY A 148 8.07 2.32 0.52
C GLY A 148 7.61 0.89 0.23
N GLY A 149 6.55 0.69 -0.55
CA GLY A 149 5.93 -0.61 -0.75
C GLY A 149 6.88 -1.71 -1.23
N SER A 150 7.74 -1.42 -2.20
CA SER A 150 8.70 -2.40 -2.72
C SER A 150 9.77 -2.81 -1.69
N PHE A 151 10.23 -1.87 -0.86
CA PHE A 151 11.17 -2.19 0.23
C PHE A 151 10.48 -3.07 1.29
N ALA A 152 9.24 -2.71 1.67
CA ALA A 152 8.45 -3.46 2.64
C ALA A 152 8.16 -4.89 2.15
N VAL A 153 7.78 -5.07 0.88
CA VAL A 153 7.56 -6.39 0.26
C VAL A 153 8.83 -7.22 0.24
N ALA A 154 9.98 -6.64 -0.15
CA ALA A 154 11.25 -7.37 -0.18
C ALA A 154 11.66 -7.85 1.22
N ALA A 155 11.54 -6.99 2.24
CA ALA A 155 11.82 -7.35 3.63
C ALA A 155 10.84 -8.41 4.14
N ALA A 156 9.54 -8.24 3.92
CA ALA A 156 8.51 -9.18 4.36
C ALA A 156 8.69 -10.56 3.74
N ARG A 157 8.99 -10.65 2.43
CA ARG A 157 9.26 -11.92 1.74
C ARG A 157 10.44 -12.67 2.33
N ALA A 158 11.53 -11.96 2.67
CA ALA A 158 12.68 -12.55 3.33
C ALA A 158 12.29 -13.09 4.73
N LEU A 159 11.53 -12.32 5.50
CA LEU A 159 11.09 -12.73 6.84
C LEU A 159 10.13 -13.92 6.79
N VAL A 160 9.15 -13.93 5.89
CA VAL A 160 8.23 -15.07 5.68
C VAL A 160 9.03 -16.34 5.35
N LYS A 161 10.03 -16.22 4.49
CA LYS A 161 10.82 -17.38 4.02
C LYS A 161 11.76 -17.94 5.09
N HIS A 162 12.35 -17.09 5.93
CA HIS A 162 13.45 -17.48 6.80
C HIS A 162 13.13 -17.43 8.30
N THR A 163 11.91 -17.08 8.68
CA THR A 163 11.49 -17.01 10.09
C THR A 163 10.15 -17.73 10.31
N LYS A 164 9.77 -17.84 11.59
CA LYS A 164 8.44 -18.33 12.01
C LYS A 164 7.64 -17.21 12.70
N LEU A 165 7.93 -15.96 12.39
CA LEU A 165 7.23 -14.82 12.95
C LEU A 165 5.75 -14.81 12.51
N ALA A 166 4.89 -14.30 13.37
CA ALA A 166 3.50 -14.04 13.03
C ALA A 166 3.40 -12.91 11.99
N PRO A 167 2.36 -12.87 11.14
CA PRO A 167 2.18 -11.83 10.14
C PRO A 167 2.31 -10.41 10.69
N LYS A 168 1.78 -10.14 11.87
CA LYS A 168 1.87 -8.84 12.54
C LYS A 168 3.31 -8.43 12.84
N ASP A 169 4.13 -9.36 13.31
CA ASP A 169 5.53 -9.09 13.63
C ASP A 169 6.34 -8.92 12.34
N ILE A 170 6.04 -9.71 11.30
CA ILE A 170 6.65 -9.55 9.97
C ILE A 170 6.35 -8.18 9.40
N VAL A 171 5.09 -7.73 9.46
CA VAL A 171 4.68 -6.39 9.01
C VAL A 171 5.44 -5.32 9.76
N LYS A 172 5.54 -5.42 11.09
CA LYS A 172 6.27 -4.46 11.92
C LYS A 172 7.74 -4.36 11.52
N GLU A 173 8.44 -5.49 11.50
CA GLU A 173 9.88 -5.53 11.15
C GLU A 173 10.13 -5.03 9.73
N ALA A 174 9.31 -5.43 8.76
CA ALA A 174 9.43 -4.99 7.37
C ALA A 174 9.21 -3.47 7.23
N LEU A 175 8.25 -2.89 7.96
CA LEU A 175 8.04 -1.45 7.99
C LEU A 175 9.18 -0.70 8.69
N GLU A 176 9.78 -1.25 9.75
CA GLU A 176 10.96 -0.68 10.41
C GLU A 176 12.18 -0.63 9.48
N ILE A 177 12.41 -1.71 8.72
CA ILE A 177 13.45 -1.74 7.69
C ILE A 177 13.16 -0.70 6.61
N THR A 178 11.90 -0.62 6.17
CA THR A 178 11.46 0.33 5.14
C THR A 178 11.64 1.79 5.58
N ALA A 179 11.33 2.12 6.83
CA ALA A 179 11.49 3.46 7.37
C ALA A 179 12.94 3.95 7.41
N ARG A 180 13.92 3.03 7.42
CA ARG A 180 15.36 3.36 7.33
C ARG A 180 15.82 3.61 5.89
N LEU A 181 15.04 3.21 4.88
CA LEU A 181 15.39 3.27 3.47
C LEU A 181 14.58 4.32 2.71
N CYS A 182 13.29 4.43 3.02
CA CYS A 182 12.35 5.29 2.33
C CYS A 182 12.10 6.57 3.13
N ILE A 183 12.52 7.71 2.59
CA ILE A 183 12.34 9.04 3.24
C ILE A 183 10.87 9.43 3.43
N TYR A 184 9.93 8.75 2.77
CA TYR A 184 8.49 8.97 2.85
C TYR A 184 7.78 8.02 3.80
N THR A 185 8.54 7.27 4.61
CA THR A 185 8.03 6.29 5.58
C THR A 185 8.62 6.58 6.94
N ASN A 186 7.79 6.82 7.94
CA ASN A 186 8.25 7.00 9.32
C ASN A 186 8.02 5.74 10.17
N THR A 187 8.40 5.79 11.45
CA THR A 187 8.30 4.68 12.41
C THR A 187 7.00 4.68 13.23
N GLN A 188 6.04 5.55 12.90
CA GLN A 188 4.72 5.57 13.54
C GLN A 188 3.79 4.65 12.76
N PHE A 189 3.72 3.38 13.17
CA PHE A 189 2.94 2.37 12.46
C PHE A 189 1.58 2.15 13.11
N VAL A 190 0.56 1.94 12.28
CA VAL A 190 -0.70 1.30 12.66
C VAL A 190 -0.71 -0.08 12.01
N ILE A 191 -0.96 -1.13 12.79
CA ILE A 191 -0.98 -2.51 12.32
C ILE A 191 -2.27 -3.17 12.82
N GLU A 192 -3.02 -3.75 11.88
CA GLU A 192 -4.28 -4.43 12.10
C GLU A 192 -4.17 -5.90 11.65
N GLU A 193 -4.93 -6.80 12.29
CA GLU A 193 -4.86 -8.26 12.06
C GLU A 193 -6.28 -8.88 12.04
N LEU A 194 -6.44 -9.94 11.18
CA LEU A 194 -7.63 -10.79 11.10
C LEU A 194 -7.28 -12.27 11.26
#